data_90cbe6949c28e527f9f2394a70feb510
#
_entry.id   90cbe6949c28e527f9f2394a70feb510
#
_cell.length_a   1.000
_cell.length_b   1.000
_cell.length_c   1.000
_cell.angle_alpha   90.00
_cell.angle_beta   90.00
_cell.angle_gamma   90.00
#
_symmetry.space_group_name_H-M   'P 1'
#
loop_
_entity.id
_entity.type
_entity.pdbx_description
1 polymer ?
#
loop_
_entity_poly.entity_id
_entity_poly.type
_entity_poly.pdbx_seq_one_letter_code
_entity_poly.pdbx_strand_id
1 'polypeptide(L)'
;MKDMYLLHHEEIESLAKNIPGVKRIRFFMTFGQSYLTHMKCLENVGMLSTKPINYEGKEIVPIQFLKALLPDPASLGPRTVGKTNIGCIFTGTKDGKKKTIYIYNVCDHQECYKEVGSQAISYTTGVPAMIGTALVVTKQWQGKGVFNVEEFDPDPYMDMLNKFGLPWVVDENPATVE
;
A
#
# COMPACT_ATOMS: atom_id res chain seq x y z
N MET A 1 -5.28 -16.96 -10.20
CA MET A 1 -3.96 -16.32 -10.39
C MET A 1 -4.22 -14.91 -10.88
N LYS A 2 -3.47 -13.91 -10.41
CA LYS A 2 -3.57 -12.50 -10.85
C LYS A 2 -2.20 -12.03 -11.27
N ASP A 3 -2.15 -11.21 -12.31
CA ASP A 3 -0.92 -10.57 -12.74
C ASP A 3 -0.48 -9.56 -11.70
N MET A 4 0.82 -9.55 -11.40
CA MET A 4 1.45 -8.63 -10.47
C MET A 4 2.48 -7.79 -11.21
N TYR A 5 2.48 -6.49 -10.96
CA TYR A 5 3.34 -5.53 -11.62
C TYR A 5 4.41 -5.05 -10.66
N LEU A 6 5.67 -5.18 -11.06
CA LEU A 6 6.82 -4.66 -10.32
C LEU A 6 6.82 -3.13 -10.43
N LEU A 7 6.79 -2.47 -9.29
CA LEU A 7 6.78 -1.02 -9.19
C LEU A 7 7.87 -0.53 -8.25
N HIS A 8 8.22 0.75 -8.38
CA HIS A 8 8.97 1.46 -7.35
C HIS A 8 8.00 1.92 -6.25
N HIS A 9 8.46 1.85 -5.00
CA HIS A 9 7.77 2.40 -3.85
C HIS A 9 8.81 2.95 -2.85
N GLU A 10 8.50 4.04 -2.18
CA GLU A 10 9.46 4.75 -1.33
C GLU A 10 9.93 3.93 -0.12
N GLU A 11 9.10 3.05 0.43
CA GLU A 11 9.52 2.19 1.55
C GLU A 11 10.69 1.26 1.20
N ILE A 12 10.90 0.93 -0.09
CA ILE A 12 12.04 0.12 -0.52
C ILE A 12 13.37 0.78 -0.12
N GLU A 13 13.44 2.10 -0.18
CA GLU A 13 14.66 2.85 0.12
C GLU A 13 14.99 2.80 1.61
N SER A 14 13.99 3.05 2.47
CA SER A 14 14.18 3.04 3.92
C SER A 14 14.45 1.63 4.45
N LEU A 15 13.71 0.63 3.99
CA LEU A 15 13.92 -0.77 4.36
C LEU A 15 15.30 -1.29 3.96
N ALA A 16 15.77 -0.94 2.75
CA ALA A 16 17.11 -1.34 2.30
C ALA A 16 18.22 -0.73 3.15
N LYS A 17 18.01 0.48 3.68
CA LYS A 17 18.94 1.18 4.55
C LYS A 17 18.93 0.64 5.97
N ASN A 18 17.73 0.38 6.52
CA ASN A 18 17.55 0.14 7.95
C ASN A 18 17.51 -1.35 8.31
N ILE A 19 17.33 -2.27 7.35
CA ILE A 19 17.33 -3.71 7.61
C ILE A 19 18.69 -4.32 7.24
N PRO A 20 19.55 -4.66 8.21
CA PRO A 20 20.87 -5.21 7.93
C PRO A 20 20.78 -6.55 7.20
N GLY A 21 21.63 -6.74 6.18
CA GLY A 21 21.79 -8.01 5.50
C GLY A 21 20.71 -8.34 4.46
N VAL A 22 19.73 -7.46 4.26
CA VAL A 22 18.76 -7.61 3.18
C VAL A 22 19.49 -7.53 1.82
N LYS A 23 19.19 -8.50 0.94
CA LYS A 23 19.85 -8.59 -0.38
C LYS A 23 18.99 -8.13 -1.53
N ARG A 24 17.66 -8.21 -1.36
CA ARG A 24 16.69 -7.85 -2.38
C ARG A 24 15.36 -7.48 -1.75
N ILE A 25 14.83 -6.33 -2.14
CA ILE A 25 13.48 -5.91 -1.84
C ILE A 25 12.77 -5.59 -3.15
N ARG A 26 11.52 -6.00 -3.28
CA ARG A 26 10.68 -5.71 -4.45
C ARG A 26 9.28 -5.37 -3.98
N PHE A 27 8.67 -4.42 -4.65
CA PHE A 27 7.28 -4.05 -4.41
C PHE A 27 6.43 -4.42 -5.62
N PHE A 28 5.29 -5.04 -5.38
CA PHE A 28 4.36 -5.44 -6.42
C PHE A 28 2.94 -4.96 -6.11
N MET A 29 2.22 -4.58 -7.16
CA MET A 29 0.77 -4.32 -7.09
C MET A 29 0.02 -5.13 -8.12
N THR A 30 -1.26 -5.41 -7.83
CA THR A 30 -2.21 -5.96 -8.79
C THR A 30 -3.15 -4.86 -9.27
N PHE A 31 -3.51 -4.91 -10.55
CA PHE A 31 -4.49 -4.01 -11.15
C PHE A 31 -5.61 -4.81 -11.81
N GLY A 32 -6.84 -4.30 -11.73
CA GLY A 32 -7.96 -4.89 -12.45
C GLY A 32 -7.87 -4.63 -13.95
N GLN A 33 -8.33 -5.56 -14.78
CA GLN A 33 -8.29 -5.43 -16.24
C GLN A 33 -9.00 -4.16 -16.73
N SER A 34 -10.12 -3.80 -16.12
CA SER A 34 -10.82 -2.55 -16.44
C SER A 34 -9.93 -1.31 -16.24
N TYR A 35 -9.22 -1.24 -15.10
CA TYR A 35 -8.27 -0.16 -14.82
C TYR A 35 -7.18 -0.08 -15.89
N LEU A 36 -6.54 -1.19 -16.22
CA LEU A 36 -5.48 -1.23 -17.23
C LEU A 36 -5.97 -0.78 -18.62
N THR A 37 -7.19 -1.20 -19.00
CA THR A 37 -7.79 -0.80 -20.27
C THR A 37 -8.04 0.70 -20.34
N HIS A 38 -8.60 1.29 -19.28
CA HIS A 38 -8.83 2.74 -19.23
C HIS A 38 -7.53 3.53 -19.22
N MET A 39 -6.53 3.10 -18.42
CA MET A 39 -5.24 3.76 -18.38
C MET A 39 -4.54 3.72 -19.73
N LYS A 40 -4.60 2.58 -20.44
CA LYS A 40 -4.02 2.46 -21.77
C LYS A 40 -4.71 3.35 -22.79
N CYS A 41 -6.03 3.47 -22.73
CA CYS A 41 -6.78 4.40 -23.57
C CYS A 41 -6.36 5.86 -23.31
N LEU A 42 -6.31 6.27 -22.04
CA LEU A 42 -5.90 7.63 -21.64
C LEU A 42 -4.45 7.94 -22.05
N GLU A 43 -3.56 6.97 -21.96
CA GLU A 43 -2.19 7.09 -22.45
C GLU A 43 -2.16 7.31 -23.96
N ASN A 44 -2.85 6.46 -24.71
CA ASN A 44 -2.86 6.50 -26.17
C ASN A 44 -3.41 7.82 -26.75
N VAL A 45 -4.37 8.45 -26.07
CA VAL A 45 -4.91 9.76 -26.47
C VAL A 45 -4.15 10.94 -25.84
N GLY A 46 -3.06 10.69 -25.13
CA GLY A 46 -2.20 11.73 -24.57
C GLY A 46 -2.72 12.39 -23.28
N MET A 47 -3.81 11.92 -22.70
CA MET A 47 -4.40 12.50 -21.48
C MET A 47 -3.53 12.32 -20.23
N LEU A 48 -2.56 11.39 -20.23
CA LEU A 48 -1.60 11.19 -19.14
C LEU A 48 -0.33 12.06 -19.27
N SER A 49 -0.23 12.90 -20.31
CA SER A 49 0.92 13.77 -20.52
C SER A 49 1.04 14.83 -19.43
N THR A 50 2.27 14.98 -18.92
CA THR A 50 2.64 16.08 -18.03
C THR A 50 3.15 17.32 -18.79
N LYS A 51 3.33 17.21 -20.13
CA LYS A 51 3.78 18.31 -20.97
C LYS A 51 2.58 19.21 -21.31
N PRO A 52 2.73 20.54 -21.16
CA PRO A 52 1.66 21.44 -21.52
C PRO A 52 1.40 21.45 -23.02
N ILE A 53 0.16 21.66 -23.39
CA ILE A 53 -0.30 21.89 -24.77
C ILE A 53 -1.00 23.25 -24.85
N ASN A 54 -0.98 23.87 -26.03
CA ASN A 54 -1.78 25.08 -26.27
C ASN A 54 -3.13 24.67 -26.85
N TYR A 55 -4.21 25.09 -26.21
CA TYR A 55 -5.57 24.96 -26.70
C TYR A 55 -6.25 26.32 -26.68
N GLU A 56 -6.58 26.85 -27.85
CA GLU A 56 -7.23 28.17 -28.03
C GLU A 56 -6.53 29.32 -27.25
N GLY A 57 -5.20 29.34 -27.31
CA GLY A 57 -4.39 30.36 -26.64
C GLY A 57 -4.20 30.16 -25.13
N LYS A 58 -4.71 29.07 -24.57
CA LYS A 58 -4.51 28.70 -23.16
C LYS A 58 -3.58 27.50 -23.04
N GLU A 59 -2.67 27.57 -22.07
CA GLU A 59 -1.83 26.45 -21.71
C GLU A 59 -2.62 25.46 -20.84
N ILE A 60 -2.65 24.19 -21.24
CA ILE A 60 -3.33 23.11 -20.52
C ILE A 60 -2.33 21.96 -20.34
N VAL A 61 -2.22 21.44 -19.13
CA VAL A 61 -1.51 20.20 -18.84
C VAL A 61 -2.52 19.04 -18.81
N PRO A 62 -2.50 18.10 -19.79
CA PRO A 62 -3.54 17.09 -19.96
C PRO A 62 -3.87 16.31 -18.69
N ILE A 63 -2.85 15.82 -17.96
CA ILE A 63 -3.08 15.05 -16.72
C ILE A 63 -3.74 15.88 -15.61
N GLN A 64 -3.50 17.19 -15.56
CA GLN A 64 -4.13 18.07 -14.58
C GLN A 64 -5.61 18.30 -14.94
N PHE A 65 -5.91 18.40 -16.23
CA PHE A 65 -7.28 18.48 -16.71
C PHE A 65 -8.03 17.19 -16.44
N LEU A 66 -7.42 16.02 -16.73
CA LEU A 66 -7.99 14.71 -16.39
C LEU A 66 -8.29 14.62 -14.88
N LYS A 67 -7.37 15.02 -14.02
CA LYS A 67 -7.56 15.03 -12.57
C LYS A 67 -8.79 15.84 -12.16
N ALA A 68 -9.04 16.98 -12.80
CA ALA A 68 -10.20 17.82 -12.50
C ALA A 68 -11.55 17.19 -12.92
N LEU A 69 -11.52 16.25 -13.88
CA LEU A 69 -12.72 15.52 -14.34
C LEU A 69 -13.03 14.26 -13.52
N LEU A 70 -12.02 13.70 -12.87
CA LEU A 70 -12.20 12.46 -12.09
C LEU A 70 -13.04 12.73 -10.84
N PRO A 71 -13.91 11.77 -10.45
CA PRO A 71 -14.64 11.89 -9.20
C PRO A 71 -13.69 11.88 -8.00
N ASP A 72 -14.09 12.54 -6.92
CA ASP A 72 -13.38 12.44 -5.65
C ASP A 72 -13.31 10.96 -5.23
N PRO A 73 -12.10 10.41 -4.95
CA PRO A 73 -11.95 9.04 -4.50
C PRO A 73 -12.81 8.67 -3.29
N ALA A 74 -13.03 9.59 -2.37
CA ALA A 74 -13.90 9.37 -1.20
C ALA A 74 -15.34 9.07 -1.60
N SER A 75 -15.84 9.67 -2.69
CA SER A 75 -17.20 9.42 -3.20
C SER A 75 -17.41 8.00 -3.76
N LEU A 76 -16.34 7.26 -3.97
CA LEU A 76 -16.40 5.89 -4.48
C LEU A 76 -16.63 4.85 -3.38
N GLY A 77 -16.40 5.20 -2.11
CA GLY A 77 -16.52 4.30 -0.97
C GLY A 77 -17.81 3.47 -0.94
N PRO A 78 -19.00 4.05 -1.10
CA PRO A 78 -20.26 3.31 -1.05
C PRO A 78 -20.42 2.19 -2.09
N ARG A 79 -19.73 2.31 -3.23
CA ARG A 79 -19.85 1.39 -4.36
C ARG A 79 -18.61 0.55 -4.63
N THR A 80 -17.51 0.78 -3.91
CA THR A 80 -16.31 0.00 -4.06
C THR A 80 -16.49 -1.37 -3.41
N VAL A 81 -16.38 -2.44 -4.19
CA VAL A 81 -16.53 -3.83 -3.73
C VAL A 81 -15.26 -4.62 -3.95
N GLY A 82 -15.08 -5.67 -3.14
CA GLY A 82 -13.88 -6.53 -3.20
C GLY A 82 -13.04 -6.37 -1.95
N LYS A 83 -11.79 -6.83 -2.03
CA LYS A 83 -10.88 -6.89 -0.88
C LYS A 83 -9.50 -6.39 -1.28
N THR A 84 -8.83 -5.73 -0.35
CA THR A 84 -7.38 -5.52 -0.41
C THR A 84 -6.68 -6.67 0.31
N ASN A 85 -5.55 -7.07 -0.21
CA ASN A 85 -4.59 -7.95 0.46
C ASN A 85 -3.26 -7.22 0.48
N ILE A 86 -2.73 -6.97 1.68
CA ILE A 86 -1.45 -6.30 1.87
C ILE A 86 -0.58 -7.22 2.71
N GLY A 87 0.64 -7.48 2.26
CA GLY A 87 1.55 -8.34 3.00
C GLY A 87 2.94 -8.43 2.42
N CYS A 88 3.82 -9.09 3.16
CA CYS A 88 5.23 -9.25 2.83
C CYS A 88 5.61 -10.72 2.78
N ILE A 89 6.27 -11.14 1.71
CA ILE A 89 6.90 -12.45 1.58
C ILE A 89 8.37 -12.31 1.96
N PHE A 90 8.79 -12.99 3.00
CA PHE A 90 10.16 -13.01 3.50
C PHE A 90 10.82 -14.32 3.15
N THR A 91 11.96 -14.27 2.46
CA THR A 91 12.78 -15.45 2.19
C THR A 91 14.17 -15.25 2.78
N GLY A 92 14.61 -16.17 3.59
CA GLY A 92 15.91 -16.07 4.26
C GLY A 92 16.36 -17.38 4.90
N THR A 93 17.25 -17.26 5.87
CA THR A 93 17.75 -18.39 6.65
C THR A 93 17.46 -18.14 8.13
N LYS A 94 16.83 -19.08 8.79
CA LYS A 94 16.61 -19.11 10.25
C LYS A 94 17.11 -20.45 10.78
N ASP A 95 17.96 -20.40 11.81
CA ASP A 95 18.58 -21.59 12.43
C ASP A 95 19.27 -22.52 11.42
N GLY A 96 19.98 -21.93 10.45
CA GLY A 96 20.70 -22.64 9.38
C GLY A 96 19.82 -23.21 8.27
N LYS A 97 18.49 -23.08 8.34
CA LYS A 97 17.55 -23.60 7.37
C LYS A 97 16.93 -22.51 6.53
N LYS A 98 16.77 -22.74 5.22
CA LYS A 98 15.98 -21.85 4.36
C LYS A 98 14.54 -21.82 4.83
N LYS A 99 13.99 -20.63 4.95
CA LYS A 99 12.60 -20.40 5.32
C LYS A 99 11.98 -19.33 4.43
N THR A 100 10.74 -19.54 4.01
CA THR A 100 9.91 -18.52 3.37
C THR A 100 8.62 -18.42 4.17
N ILE A 101 8.24 -17.20 4.50
CA ILE A 101 6.97 -16.92 5.20
C ILE A 101 6.26 -15.76 4.48
N TYR A 102 4.94 -15.77 4.53
CA TYR A 102 4.11 -14.67 4.07
C TYR A 102 3.28 -14.15 5.24
N ILE A 103 3.45 -12.88 5.57
CA ILE A 103 2.64 -12.19 6.58
C ILE A 103 1.74 -11.22 5.84
N TYR A 104 0.43 -11.32 6.04
CA TYR A 104 -0.53 -10.51 5.31
C TYR A 104 -1.81 -10.24 6.10
N ASN A 105 -2.54 -9.21 5.68
CA ASN A 105 -3.92 -9.00 6.07
C ASN A 105 -4.84 -8.93 4.85
N VAL A 106 -6.14 -9.14 5.09
CA VAL A 106 -7.19 -8.99 4.08
C VAL A 106 -8.27 -8.09 4.64
N CYS A 107 -8.62 -7.05 3.88
CA CYS A 107 -9.58 -6.04 4.30
C CYS A 107 -10.68 -5.89 3.24
N ASP A 108 -11.94 -6.03 3.64
CA ASP A 108 -13.10 -5.91 2.75
C ASP A 108 -13.55 -4.45 2.65
N HIS A 109 -13.77 -3.96 1.42
CA HIS A 109 -14.16 -2.57 1.19
C HIS A 109 -15.48 -2.19 1.84
N GLN A 110 -16.49 -3.05 1.77
CA GLN A 110 -17.83 -2.75 2.30
C GLN A 110 -17.91 -2.89 3.81
N GLU A 111 -17.16 -3.83 4.41
CA GLU A 111 -17.09 -3.92 5.87
C GLU A 111 -16.42 -2.67 6.46
N CYS A 112 -15.32 -2.21 5.88
CA CYS A 112 -14.68 -0.95 6.29
C CYS A 112 -15.62 0.24 6.10
N TYR A 113 -16.34 0.29 4.98
CA TYR A 113 -17.28 1.38 4.73
C TYR A 113 -18.41 1.43 5.76
N LYS A 114 -18.92 0.29 6.18
CA LYS A 114 -19.93 0.21 7.26
C LYS A 114 -19.41 0.71 8.60
N GLU A 115 -18.13 0.41 8.90
CA GLU A 115 -17.51 0.76 10.18
C GLU A 115 -17.14 2.24 10.27
N VAL A 116 -16.47 2.78 9.24
CA VAL A 116 -15.86 4.11 9.32
C VAL A 116 -16.25 5.07 8.18
N GLY A 117 -17.17 4.69 7.30
CA GLY A 117 -17.57 5.50 6.14
C GLY A 117 -16.48 5.66 5.08
N SER A 118 -15.47 4.77 5.09
CA SER A 118 -14.35 4.79 4.16
C SER A 118 -14.01 3.39 3.69
N GLN A 119 -13.51 3.28 2.46
CA GLN A 119 -13.16 1.98 1.87
C GLN A 119 -11.85 1.40 2.45
N ALA A 120 -11.57 0.12 2.15
CA ALA A 120 -10.43 -0.60 2.69
C ALA A 120 -9.06 0.07 2.44
N ILE A 121 -8.84 0.77 1.33
CA ILE A 121 -7.56 1.47 1.08
C ILE A 121 -7.36 2.59 2.11
N SER A 122 -8.41 3.37 2.41
CA SER A 122 -8.35 4.39 3.46
C SER A 122 -8.17 3.76 4.84
N TYR A 123 -8.85 2.64 5.10
CA TYR A 123 -8.78 1.91 6.35
C TYR A 123 -7.38 1.34 6.61
N THR A 124 -6.80 0.63 5.63
CA THR A 124 -5.46 0.06 5.73
C THR A 124 -4.33 1.09 5.74
N THR A 125 -4.63 2.34 5.46
CA THR A 125 -3.72 3.48 5.62
C THR A 125 -3.93 4.18 6.97
N GLY A 126 -5.18 4.45 7.35
CA GLY A 126 -5.52 5.22 8.54
C GLY A 126 -5.27 4.48 9.85
N VAL A 127 -5.66 3.20 9.92
CA VAL A 127 -5.46 2.37 11.12
C VAL A 127 -3.98 2.23 11.48
N PRO A 128 -3.06 1.87 10.56
CA PRO A 128 -1.63 1.88 10.80
C PRO A 128 -1.08 3.21 11.32
N ALA A 129 -1.47 4.31 10.72
CA ALA A 129 -1.05 5.65 11.13
C ALA A 129 -1.54 5.99 12.56
N MET A 130 -2.79 5.64 12.88
CA MET A 130 -3.36 5.80 14.21
C MET A 130 -2.60 4.96 15.24
N ILE A 131 -2.28 3.70 14.93
CA ILE A 131 -1.52 2.81 15.82
C ILE A 131 -0.13 3.39 16.10
N GLY A 132 0.62 3.80 15.07
CA GLY A 132 1.92 4.44 15.24
C GLY A 132 1.84 5.68 16.14
N THR A 133 0.83 6.53 15.92
CA THR A 133 0.57 7.70 16.76
C THR A 133 0.31 7.30 18.21
N ALA A 134 -0.53 6.29 18.45
CA ALA A 134 -0.85 5.80 19.78
C ALA A 134 0.40 5.28 20.52
N LEU A 135 1.27 4.53 19.83
CA LEU A 135 2.51 4.01 20.40
C LEU A 135 3.47 5.14 20.81
N VAL A 136 3.55 6.21 20.04
CA VAL A 136 4.35 7.40 20.38
C VAL A 136 3.74 8.14 21.58
N VAL A 137 2.43 8.41 21.57
CA VAL A 137 1.75 9.14 22.66
C VAL A 137 1.80 8.36 23.97
N THR A 138 1.67 7.03 23.93
CA THR A 138 1.77 6.16 25.09
C THR A 138 3.21 5.84 25.51
N LYS A 139 4.20 6.40 24.81
CA LYS A 139 5.63 6.24 25.06
C LYS A 139 6.14 4.79 24.91
N GLN A 140 5.43 3.95 24.18
CA GLN A 140 5.92 2.62 23.80
C GLN A 140 7.00 2.74 22.71
N TRP A 141 6.80 3.68 21.78
CA TRP A 141 7.84 4.11 20.86
C TRP A 141 8.38 5.48 21.30
N GLN A 142 9.69 5.59 21.42
CA GLN A 142 10.36 6.80 21.91
C GLN A 142 11.59 7.09 21.07
N GLY A 143 11.85 8.38 20.82
CA GLY A 143 13.03 8.87 20.13
C GLY A 143 13.01 10.39 20.03
N LYS A 144 14.19 10.97 19.75
CA LYS A 144 14.34 12.41 19.46
C LYS A 144 14.75 12.57 17.99
N GLY A 145 13.86 13.07 17.15
CA GLY A 145 14.13 13.26 15.73
C GLY A 145 13.06 12.63 14.84
N VAL A 146 13.43 12.29 13.62
CA VAL A 146 12.58 11.61 12.63
C VAL A 146 13.11 10.18 12.46
N PHE A 147 12.21 9.23 12.57
CA PHE A 147 12.50 7.80 12.47
C PHE A 147 11.58 7.15 11.44
N ASN A 148 12.07 6.12 10.78
CA ASN A 148 11.23 5.23 10.00
C ASN A 148 10.64 4.15 10.92
N VAL A 149 9.49 3.59 10.56
CA VAL A 149 8.73 2.65 11.41
C VAL A 149 9.54 1.39 11.73
N GLU A 150 10.34 0.92 10.78
CA GLU A 150 11.20 -0.26 10.91
C GLU A 150 12.36 -0.08 11.90
N GLU A 151 12.58 1.11 12.44
CA GLU A 151 13.60 1.37 13.45
C GLU A 151 13.09 1.13 14.88
N PHE A 152 11.79 0.87 15.04
CA PHE A 152 11.15 0.59 16.31
C PHE A 152 10.87 -0.90 16.51
N ASP A 153 10.60 -1.29 17.74
CA ASP A 153 10.09 -2.63 18.07
C ASP A 153 8.72 -2.85 17.38
N PRO A 154 8.59 -3.85 16.50
CA PRO A 154 7.35 -4.11 15.80
C PRO A 154 6.27 -4.79 16.66
N ASP A 155 6.63 -5.48 17.73
CA ASP A 155 5.69 -6.35 18.48
C ASP A 155 4.47 -5.59 18.99
N PRO A 156 4.57 -4.45 19.68
CA PRO A 156 3.39 -3.72 20.15
C PRO A 156 2.53 -3.18 18.99
N TYR A 157 3.15 -2.89 17.86
CA TYR A 157 2.44 -2.44 16.65
C TYR A 157 1.63 -3.58 16.03
N MET A 158 2.23 -4.75 15.88
CA MET A 158 1.58 -5.95 15.34
C MET A 158 0.41 -6.40 16.23
N ASP A 159 0.58 -6.34 17.55
CA ASP A 159 -0.51 -6.62 18.50
C ASP A 159 -1.69 -5.65 18.35
N MET A 160 -1.39 -4.37 18.17
CA MET A 160 -2.44 -3.37 17.97
C MET A 160 -3.17 -3.51 16.63
N LEU A 161 -2.51 -3.95 15.55
CA LEU A 161 -3.18 -4.26 14.29
C LEU A 161 -4.29 -5.28 14.49
N ASN A 162 -4.05 -6.35 15.25
CA ASN A 162 -5.08 -7.35 15.58
C ASN A 162 -6.27 -6.76 16.35
N LYS A 163 -6.02 -5.79 17.24
CA LYS A 163 -7.06 -5.15 18.07
C LYS A 163 -7.89 -4.14 17.28
N PHE A 164 -7.29 -3.47 16.31
CA PHE A 164 -7.90 -2.35 15.60
C PHE A 164 -8.30 -2.70 14.16
N GLY A 165 -8.76 -3.94 13.92
CA GLY A 165 -9.48 -4.31 12.71
C GLY A 165 -8.62 -4.71 11.52
N LEU A 166 -7.29 -4.83 11.69
CA LEU A 166 -6.36 -5.33 10.67
C LEU A 166 -5.62 -6.60 11.14
N PRO A 167 -6.37 -7.68 11.47
CA PRO A 167 -5.72 -8.91 11.88
C PRO A 167 -4.82 -9.43 10.77
N TRP A 168 -3.62 -9.85 11.16
CA TRP A 168 -2.65 -10.42 10.24
C TRP A 168 -2.54 -11.93 10.40
N VAL A 169 -2.17 -12.58 9.31
CA VAL A 169 -2.02 -14.04 9.19
C VAL A 169 -0.59 -14.34 8.77
N VAL A 170 -0.03 -15.43 9.31
CA VAL A 170 1.26 -15.99 8.87
C VAL A 170 0.99 -17.27 8.09
N ASP A 171 1.45 -17.30 6.85
CA ASP A 171 1.54 -18.52 6.05
C ASP A 171 3.03 -18.94 6.00
N GLU A 172 3.31 -20.12 6.54
CA GLU A 172 4.68 -20.64 6.62
C GLU A 172 5.10 -21.42 5.36
N ASN A 173 4.20 -21.64 4.42
CA ASN A 173 4.45 -22.36 3.17
C ASN A 173 3.80 -21.64 1.97
N PRO A 174 4.07 -20.34 1.77
CA PRO A 174 3.42 -19.59 0.72
C PRO A 174 3.86 -20.06 -0.66
N ALA A 175 2.96 -19.90 -1.64
CA ALA A 175 3.37 -19.94 -3.04
C ALA A 175 4.33 -18.76 -3.29
N THR A 176 5.52 -19.05 -3.78
CA THR A 176 6.53 -18.02 -4.07
C THR A 176 6.32 -17.41 -5.45
N VAL A 177 6.58 -16.12 -5.56
CA VAL A 177 6.71 -15.42 -6.84
C VAL A 177 8.19 -15.43 -7.20
N GLU A 178 8.54 -16.10 -8.28
CA GLU A 178 9.90 -16.12 -8.84
C GLU A 178 10.26 -14.81 -9.56
#